data_0dfe5f89311b5ca17ebfb1f731b5ff2b
#
_entry.id   0dfe5f89311b5ca17ebfb1f731b5ff2b
#
_cell.length_a   1.000
_cell.length_b   1.000
_cell.length_c   1.000
_cell.angle_alpha   90.00
_cell.angle_beta   90.00
_cell.angle_gamma   90.00
#
_symmetry.space_group_name_H-M   'P 1'
#
loop_
_entity.id
_entity.type
_entity.pdbx_description
1 polymer ?
#
loop_
_entity_poly.entity_id
_entity_poly.type
_entity_poly.pdbx_seq_one_letter_code
_entity_poly.pdbx_strand_id
1 'polypeptide(L)'
;PIPASHFYSTPKSPITSTSSTLSAYRYSRSEPQSKFDSSSPDAVVMKRPNDKHYELFGKGCPIVDVVLDPELAPNLRPHQIEGVKFMYEAVTGISSLENGHASPGQGVILADEMGLGKTLQTIALISILIQQNCYFSPLRTGTVDKVLIVCPLTLVVNWKREFRKWLGRNSIGVLAVEGDGRIEVEQFVNSRQYQVLILGYERLRSSVQRLSRAIPAIGLVICDEGHRLKSRDTKTTRCFDILQTRRRILLTGTPIQNDLREFYTMVDFVYPGLFDQYSVFKRVFEDPIMRSRAQHCSSQALELGKKRNKAVCI
;
A
#
# COMPACT_ATOMS: atom_id res chain seq x y z
N PRO A 1 55.04 12.99 35.91
CA PRO A 1 56.22 13.24 35.12
C PRO A 1 56.34 12.28 33.96
N ILE A 2 56.37 12.85 32.77
CA ILE A 2 56.76 12.23 31.51
C ILE A 2 58.28 12.05 31.53
N PRO A 3 58.87 11.06 30.80
CA PRO A 3 59.48 11.39 29.51
C PRO A 3 59.22 10.32 28.43
N ALA A 4 58.93 10.70 27.23
CA ALA A 4 59.66 11.09 26.02
C ALA A 4 60.52 10.00 25.36
N SER A 5 60.17 9.78 24.07
CA SER A 5 60.99 9.39 22.91
C SER A 5 61.61 7.99 22.82
N HIS A 6 61.23 7.28 21.74
CA HIS A 6 62.22 6.77 20.79
C HIS A 6 61.65 6.57 19.40
N PHE A 7 62.23 7.27 18.45
CA PHE A 7 62.18 7.07 17.00
C PHE A 7 62.75 5.70 16.64
N TYR A 8 62.14 4.97 15.74
CA TYR A 8 62.85 4.08 14.83
C TYR A 8 62.25 4.08 13.42
N SER A 9 63.16 4.25 12.50
CA SER A 9 63.17 4.42 11.08
C SER A 9 62.52 3.27 10.28
N THR A 10 61.92 3.69 9.16
CA THR A 10 61.47 2.86 8.04
C THR A 10 62.62 2.20 7.28
N PRO A 11 62.40 1.01 6.68
CA PRO A 11 63.07 0.62 5.45
C PRO A 11 62.09 0.62 4.27
N LYS A 12 62.49 1.34 3.23
CA LYS A 12 61.93 1.26 1.90
C LYS A 12 62.36 -0.05 1.24
N SER A 13 61.43 -0.80 0.66
CA SER A 13 61.68 -1.83 -0.34
C SER A 13 60.60 -1.81 -1.40
N PRO A 14 60.87 -2.18 -2.65
CA PRO A 14 60.14 -1.72 -3.83
C PRO A 14 58.87 -2.51 -4.08
N ILE A 15 57.82 -1.79 -4.45
CA ILE A 15 56.50 -2.34 -4.85
C ILE A 15 56.70 -2.91 -6.27
N THR A 16 56.72 -4.22 -6.38
CA THR A 16 56.46 -4.94 -7.62
C THR A 16 54.98 -4.91 -7.92
N SER A 17 54.64 -4.30 -9.04
CA SER A 17 53.30 -4.27 -9.59
C SER A 17 52.86 -5.68 -10.01
N THR A 18 52.06 -6.35 -9.20
CA THR A 18 51.26 -7.47 -9.63
C THR A 18 49.86 -6.94 -9.98
N SER A 19 49.60 -6.96 -11.29
CA SER A 19 48.26 -6.73 -11.83
C SER A 19 47.33 -7.82 -11.33
N SER A 20 46.64 -7.58 -10.23
CA SER A 20 45.48 -8.37 -9.84
C SER A 20 44.35 -8.00 -10.78
N THR A 21 44.06 -8.90 -11.70
CA THR A 21 42.84 -8.98 -12.48
C THR A 21 41.64 -8.94 -11.52
N LEU A 22 41.05 -7.75 -11.38
CA LEU A 22 39.71 -7.59 -10.88
C LEU A 22 38.80 -8.37 -11.82
N SER A 23 38.45 -9.58 -11.43
CA SER A 23 37.36 -10.35 -12.02
C SER A 23 36.12 -9.46 -11.93
N ALA A 24 35.83 -8.77 -13.03
CA ALA A 24 34.57 -8.06 -13.20
C ALA A 24 33.47 -9.13 -13.12
N TYR A 25 32.76 -9.18 -12.00
CA TYR A 25 31.48 -9.85 -11.93
C TYR A 25 30.63 -9.21 -13.03
N ARG A 26 30.53 -9.88 -14.17
CA ARG A 26 29.53 -9.60 -15.18
C ARG A 26 28.18 -9.89 -14.52
N TYR A 27 27.56 -8.88 -13.91
CA TYR A 27 26.13 -8.86 -13.76
C TYR A 27 25.58 -8.99 -15.17
N SER A 28 24.96 -10.12 -15.45
CA SER A 28 24.17 -10.27 -16.66
C SER A 28 23.13 -9.14 -16.58
N ARG A 29 23.27 -8.13 -17.44
CA ARG A 29 22.26 -7.11 -17.60
C ARG A 29 21.05 -7.81 -18.18
N SER A 30 20.14 -8.26 -17.32
CA SER A 30 18.81 -8.64 -17.77
C SER A 30 18.20 -7.41 -18.44
N GLU A 31 17.82 -7.54 -19.68
CA GLU A 31 17.10 -6.47 -20.37
C GLU A 31 15.83 -6.11 -19.58
N PRO A 32 15.46 -4.83 -19.58
CA PRO A 32 14.23 -4.39 -18.91
C PRO A 32 13.02 -5.09 -19.55
N GLN A 33 12.41 -6.00 -18.83
CA GLN A 33 11.26 -6.77 -19.32
C GLN A 33 10.14 -6.77 -18.29
N SER A 34 8.90 -6.75 -18.79
CA SER A 34 7.71 -7.05 -18.00
C SER A 34 7.76 -8.49 -17.49
N LYS A 35 7.20 -8.72 -16.32
CA LYS A 35 7.11 -10.09 -15.77
C LYS A 35 6.23 -11.01 -16.61
N PHE A 36 5.18 -10.46 -17.19
CA PHE A 36 4.24 -11.17 -18.07
C PHE A 36 4.18 -10.45 -19.42
N ASP A 37 3.78 -11.18 -20.45
CA ASP A 37 3.63 -10.65 -21.81
C ASP A 37 2.48 -9.62 -21.85
N SER A 38 2.84 -8.36 -22.07
CA SER A 38 1.89 -7.26 -22.20
C SER A 38 1.26 -7.13 -23.60
N SER A 39 1.80 -7.86 -24.59
CA SER A 39 1.31 -7.86 -25.98
C SER A 39 0.21 -8.91 -26.23
N SER A 40 -0.02 -9.81 -25.28
CA SER A 40 -1.10 -10.79 -25.35
C SER A 40 -2.45 -10.11 -25.49
N PRO A 41 -3.38 -10.59 -26.35
CA PRO A 41 -4.71 -9.99 -26.51
C PRO A 41 -5.53 -9.91 -25.21
N ASP A 42 -5.31 -10.85 -24.30
CA ASP A 42 -6.02 -10.94 -23.03
C ASP A 42 -5.25 -10.30 -21.86
N ALA A 43 -4.13 -9.64 -22.14
CA ALA A 43 -3.30 -9.03 -21.11
C ALA A 43 -4.01 -7.84 -20.47
N VAL A 44 -4.19 -7.88 -19.15
CA VAL A 44 -4.68 -6.76 -18.36
C VAL A 44 -3.49 -5.93 -17.91
N VAL A 45 -3.18 -4.89 -18.66
CA VAL A 45 -2.05 -3.99 -18.41
C VAL A 45 -2.49 -2.85 -17.49
N MET A 46 -1.67 -2.55 -16.47
CA MET A 46 -1.88 -1.42 -15.57
C MET A 46 -1.45 -0.12 -16.27
N LYS A 47 -1.98 1.00 -15.78
CA LYS A 47 -1.63 2.34 -16.29
C LYS A 47 -0.12 2.59 -16.13
N ARG A 48 0.51 3.10 -17.17
CA ARG A 48 1.91 3.54 -17.15
C ARG A 48 2.04 4.89 -16.45
N PRO A 49 3.18 5.15 -15.78
CA PRO A 49 3.46 6.47 -15.23
C PRO A 49 3.57 7.52 -16.35
N ASN A 50 3.12 8.74 -16.09
CA ASN A 50 3.32 9.88 -16.97
C ASN A 50 4.71 10.51 -16.75
N ASP A 51 5.08 11.48 -17.61
CA ASP A 51 6.40 12.12 -17.58
C ASP A 51 6.72 12.76 -16.21
N LYS A 52 5.74 13.41 -15.58
CA LYS A 52 5.91 14.02 -14.26
C LYS A 52 6.20 12.99 -13.17
N HIS A 53 5.49 11.85 -13.21
CA HIS A 53 5.74 10.77 -12.27
C HIS A 53 7.10 10.12 -12.49
N TYR A 54 7.50 9.98 -13.76
CA TYR A 54 8.82 9.48 -14.14
C TYR A 54 9.94 10.41 -13.64
N GLU A 55 9.82 11.71 -13.84
CA GLU A 55 10.80 12.69 -13.37
C GLU A 55 11.02 12.66 -11.86
N LEU A 56 9.94 12.42 -11.09
CA LEU A 56 9.98 12.45 -9.63
C LEU A 56 10.40 11.12 -9.00
N PHE A 57 9.95 9.99 -9.57
CA PHE A 57 10.06 8.69 -8.91
C PHE A 57 10.79 7.62 -9.73
N GLY A 58 10.94 7.80 -11.05
CA GLY A 58 11.50 6.82 -11.97
C GLY A 58 12.78 7.24 -12.67
N LYS A 59 13.30 8.44 -12.38
CA LYS A 59 14.42 9.02 -13.13
C LYS A 59 15.62 8.07 -13.22
N GLY A 60 15.99 7.73 -14.48
CA GLY A 60 17.10 6.81 -14.76
C GLY A 60 16.72 5.32 -14.77
N CYS A 61 15.47 4.96 -14.49
CA CYS A 61 14.98 3.59 -14.57
C CYS A 61 14.15 3.40 -15.84
N PRO A 62 14.35 2.33 -16.61
CA PRO A 62 13.47 1.99 -17.73
C PRO A 62 12.04 1.73 -17.25
N ILE A 63 11.05 2.23 -17.99
CA ILE A 63 9.65 1.94 -17.74
C ILE A 63 9.30 0.58 -18.36
N VAL A 64 8.70 -0.30 -17.58
CA VAL A 64 8.18 -1.59 -18.01
C VAL A 64 6.70 -1.70 -17.74
N ASP A 65 6.01 -2.52 -18.54
CA ASP A 65 4.60 -2.80 -18.30
C ASP A 65 4.41 -3.63 -17.04
N VAL A 66 3.38 -3.27 -16.30
CA VAL A 66 2.88 -4.02 -15.15
C VAL A 66 1.60 -4.70 -15.59
N VAL A 67 1.57 -6.02 -15.51
CA VAL A 67 0.49 -6.85 -16.04
C VAL A 67 -0.13 -7.66 -14.92
N LEU A 68 -1.46 -7.73 -14.87
CA LEU A 68 -2.17 -8.64 -13.97
C LEU A 68 -1.79 -10.08 -14.34
N ASP A 69 -1.55 -10.90 -13.32
CA ASP A 69 -1.19 -12.31 -13.50
C ASP A 69 -2.19 -13.01 -14.44
N PRO A 70 -1.72 -13.59 -15.57
CA PRO A 70 -2.58 -14.27 -16.52
C PRO A 70 -3.37 -15.46 -15.94
N GLU A 71 -2.89 -16.05 -14.84
CA GLU A 71 -3.65 -17.10 -14.13
C GLU A 71 -4.80 -16.54 -13.30
N LEU A 72 -4.68 -15.28 -12.84
CA LEU A 72 -5.71 -14.59 -12.08
C LEU A 72 -6.73 -13.87 -12.96
N ALA A 73 -6.28 -13.25 -14.05
CA ALA A 73 -7.11 -12.39 -14.89
C ALA A 73 -8.44 -13.02 -15.33
N PRO A 74 -8.50 -14.30 -15.78
CA PRO A 74 -9.75 -14.95 -16.20
C PRO A 74 -10.77 -15.14 -15.05
N ASN A 75 -10.30 -15.08 -13.80
CA ASN A 75 -11.17 -15.26 -12.63
C ASN A 75 -11.78 -13.94 -12.13
N LEU A 76 -11.34 -12.79 -12.65
CA LEU A 76 -11.88 -11.49 -12.28
C LEU A 76 -12.97 -11.06 -13.26
N ARG A 77 -14.06 -10.53 -12.70
CA ARG A 77 -15.10 -9.87 -13.48
C ARG A 77 -14.64 -8.47 -13.95
N PRO A 78 -15.23 -7.89 -15.00
CA PRO A 78 -14.84 -6.57 -15.52
C PRO A 78 -14.73 -5.48 -14.43
N HIS A 79 -15.73 -5.34 -13.57
CA HIS A 79 -15.73 -4.36 -12.48
C HIS A 79 -14.60 -4.62 -11.46
N GLN A 80 -14.23 -5.89 -11.25
CA GLN A 80 -13.10 -6.23 -10.35
C GLN A 80 -11.75 -5.85 -10.96
N ILE A 81 -11.59 -6.00 -12.27
CA ILE A 81 -10.40 -5.53 -13.00
C ILE A 81 -10.30 -4.01 -12.88
N GLU A 82 -11.42 -3.28 -13.06
CA GLU A 82 -11.45 -1.83 -12.87
C GLU A 82 -11.07 -1.43 -11.45
N GLY A 83 -11.59 -2.14 -10.43
CA GLY A 83 -11.23 -1.92 -9.05
C GLY A 83 -9.74 -2.15 -8.76
N VAL A 84 -9.14 -3.20 -9.35
CA VAL A 84 -7.69 -3.45 -9.24
C VAL A 84 -6.89 -2.32 -9.88
N LYS A 85 -7.27 -1.86 -11.10
CA LYS A 85 -6.63 -0.73 -11.78
C LYS A 85 -6.73 0.56 -10.96
N PHE A 86 -7.91 0.87 -10.46
CA PHE A 86 -8.15 2.03 -9.62
C PHE A 86 -7.27 2.03 -8.34
N MET A 87 -7.25 0.90 -7.62
CA MET A 87 -6.40 0.76 -6.43
C MET A 87 -4.91 0.85 -6.78
N TYR A 88 -4.47 0.24 -7.89
CA TYR A 88 -3.09 0.32 -8.36
C TYR A 88 -2.66 1.77 -8.62
N GLU A 89 -3.47 2.53 -9.37
CA GLU A 89 -3.19 3.92 -9.68
C GLU A 89 -3.08 4.80 -8.42
N ALA A 90 -3.98 4.59 -7.46
CA ALA A 90 -3.98 5.33 -6.19
C ALA A 90 -2.73 5.02 -5.35
N VAL A 91 -2.43 3.72 -5.11
CA VAL A 91 -1.32 3.34 -4.22
C VAL A 91 0.06 3.53 -4.86
N THR A 92 0.16 3.60 -6.18
CA THR A 92 1.41 3.96 -6.88
C THR A 92 1.57 5.47 -7.07
N GLY A 93 0.50 6.24 -6.96
CA GLY A 93 0.49 7.69 -7.14
C GLY A 93 0.40 8.13 -8.61
N ILE A 94 0.23 7.20 -9.55
CA ILE A 94 0.17 7.51 -10.99
C ILE A 94 -0.97 8.48 -11.30
N SER A 95 -2.13 8.34 -10.66
CA SER A 95 -3.28 9.24 -10.84
C SER A 95 -3.15 10.57 -10.08
N SER A 96 -2.36 10.65 -9.02
CA SER A 96 -2.28 11.84 -8.18
C SER A 96 -1.69 13.05 -8.91
N LEU A 97 -0.85 12.83 -9.90
CA LEU A 97 -0.18 13.87 -10.67
C LEU A 97 -1.08 14.53 -11.71
N GLU A 98 -2.16 13.88 -12.13
CA GLU A 98 -3.17 14.51 -12.99
C GLU A 98 -3.89 15.64 -12.25
N ASN A 99 -3.96 15.57 -10.93
CA ASN A 99 -4.57 16.58 -10.05
C ASN A 99 -3.57 17.60 -9.48
N GLY A 100 -2.32 17.63 -9.96
CA GLY A 100 -1.31 18.61 -9.57
C GLY A 100 -0.54 18.32 -8.27
N HIS A 101 -0.80 17.19 -7.61
CA HIS A 101 -0.10 16.82 -6.36
C HIS A 101 0.85 15.64 -6.60
N ALA A 102 2.14 15.85 -6.45
CA ALA A 102 3.12 14.79 -6.51
C ALA A 102 3.05 13.92 -5.24
N SER A 103 2.65 12.67 -5.38
CA SER A 103 2.62 11.70 -4.26
C SER A 103 3.24 10.37 -4.69
N PRO A 104 4.09 9.76 -3.87
CA PRO A 104 4.64 8.43 -4.13
C PRO A 104 3.60 7.30 -3.93
N GLY A 105 2.34 7.63 -3.86
CA GLY A 105 1.20 6.77 -3.62
C GLY A 105 0.43 7.18 -2.38
N GLN A 106 -0.88 7.00 -2.45
CA GLN A 106 -1.85 7.39 -1.43
C GLN A 106 -2.69 6.20 -1.02
N GLY A 107 -3.54 6.40 -0.05
CA GLY A 107 -4.54 5.40 0.31
C GLY A 107 -5.79 5.48 -0.57
N VAL A 108 -6.63 4.44 -0.46
CA VAL A 108 -7.87 4.29 -1.21
C VAL A 108 -8.92 3.55 -0.39
N ILE A 109 -10.19 3.84 -0.63
CA ILE A 109 -11.33 3.12 -0.06
C ILE A 109 -11.97 2.29 -1.15
N LEU A 110 -12.09 0.97 -0.95
CA LEU A 110 -12.87 0.08 -1.79
C LEU A 110 -14.19 -0.22 -1.05
N ALA A 111 -15.27 0.43 -1.49
CA ALA A 111 -16.58 0.40 -0.85
C ALA A 111 -17.62 -0.41 -1.63
N ASP A 112 -17.19 -1.46 -2.32
CA ASP A 112 -18.08 -2.38 -3.03
C ASP A 112 -19.01 -3.08 -2.04
N GLU A 113 -20.21 -3.44 -2.47
CA GLU A 113 -21.15 -4.24 -1.69
C GLU A 113 -20.55 -5.58 -1.26
N MET A 114 -21.10 -6.18 -0.21
CA MET A 114 -20.69 -7.51 0.23
C MET A 114 -20.90 -8.53 -0.90
N GLY A 115 -19.95 -9.44 -1.09
CA GLY A 115 -20.02 -10.46 -2.13
C GLY A 115 -19.44 -10.05 -3.50
N LEU A 116 -19.13 -8.79 -3.75
CA LEU A 116 -18.57 -8.33 -5.04
C LEU A 116 -17.07 -8.64 -5.23
N GLY A 117 -16.46 -9.39 -4.30
CA GLY A 117 -15.12 -9.93 -4.46
C GLY A 117 -13.98 -8.97 -4.10
N LYS A 118 -14.19 -8.08 -3.13
CA LYS A 118 -13.11 -7.19 -2.61
C LYS A 118 -11.84 -7.94 -2.24
N THR A 119 -11.97 -9.12 -1.62
CA THR A 119 -10.84 -9.97 -1.24
C THR A 119 -10.00 -10.39 -2.45
N LEU A 120 -10.65 -10.84 -3.53
CA LEU A 120 -9.95 -11.26 -4.76
C LEU A 120 -9.26 -10.07 -5.43
N GLN A 121 -9.95 -8.92 -5.56
CA GLN A 121 -9.37 -7.68 -6.09
C GLN A 121 -8.11 -7.27 -5.30
N THR A 122 -8.20 -7.36 -3.96
CA THR A 122 -7.08 -7.01 -3.07
C THR A 122 -5.91 -7.99 -3.22
N ILE A 123 -6.16 -9.29 -3.31
CA ILE A 123 -5.11 -10.30 -3.53
C ILE A 123 -4.43 -10.09 -4.88
N ALA A 124 -5.21 -9.80 -5.93
CA ALA A 124 -4.68 -9.51 -7.26
C ALA A 124 -3.76 -8.27 -7.24
N LEU A 125 -4.18 -7.20 -6.56
CA LEU A 125 -3.36 -6.01 -6.37
C LEU A 125 -2.08 -6.30 -5.58
N ILE A 126 -2.16 -7.06 -4.49
CA ILE A 126 -1.00 -7.44 -3.68
C ILE A 126 0.01 -8.23 -4.53
N SER A 127 -0.48 -9.18 -5.35
CA SER A 127 0.36 -9.95 -6.27
C SER A 127 1.12 -9.02 -7.23
N ILE A 128 0.44 -8.05 -7.82
CA ILE A 128 1.07 -7.05 -8.69
C ILE A 128 2.15 -6.27 -7.93
N LEU A 129 1.81 -5.68 -6.79
CA LEU A 129 2.68 -4.75 -6.07
C LEU A 129 3.92 -5.41 -5.47
N ILE A 130 3.82 -6.67 -5.03
CA ILE A 130 4.97 -7.42 -4.49
C ILE A 130 5.89 -7.90 -5.60
N GLN A 131 5.35 -8.27 -6.77
CA GLN A 131 6.10 -8.97 -7.80
C GLN A 131 6.52 -8.08 -8.97
N GLN A 132 5.96 -6.87 -9.10
CA GLN A 132 6.20 -5.99 -10.22
C GLN A 132 6.34 -4.54 -9.80
N ASN A 133 7.12 -3.80 -10.59
CA ASN A 133 7.29 -2.35 -10.47
C ASN A 133 7.33 -1.78 -11.88
N CYS A 134 6.64 -0.68 -12.13
CA CYS A 134 6.69 0.02 -13.41
C CYS A 134 8.07 0.62 -13.75
N TYR A 135 8.95 0.78 -12.75
CA TYR A 135 10.33 1.18 -12.93
C TYR A 135 11.25 -0.01 -12.74
N PHE A 136 11.87 -0.45 -13.83
CA PHE A 136 12.77 -1.60 -13.78
C PHE A 136 13.99 -1.32 -12.91
N SER A 137 14.25 -2.23 -11.97
CA SER A 137 15.46 -2.21 -11.16
C SER A 137 15.94 -3.65 -10.93
N PRO A 138 17.21 -3.96 -11.19
CA PRO A 138 17.76 -5.29 -10.91
C PRO A 138 17.81 -5.62 -9.42
N LEU A 139 17.70 -4.62 -8.54
CA LEU A 139 17.77 -4.78 -7.09
C LEU A 139 16.39 -4.90 -6.43
N ARG A 140 15.32 -4.54 -7.13
CA ARG A 140 13.98 -4.52 -6.58
C ARG A 140 12.95 -4.95 -7.61
N THR A 141 12.26 -6.05 -7.34
CA THR A 141 11.24 -6.61 -8.22
C THR A 141 9.88 -5.96 -8.04
N GLY A 142 9.49 -5.66 -6.81
CA GLY A 142 8.16 -5.15 -6.48
C GLY A 142 8.12 -3.65 -6.15
N THR A 143 6.93 -3.09 -6.20
CA THR A 143 6.62 -1.73 -5.71
C THR A 143 6.63 -1.68 -4.18
N VAL A 144 6.21 -2.76 -3.52
CA VAL A 144 6.25 -2.94 -2.06
C VAL A 144 6.89 -4.28 -1.72
N ASP A 145 7.60 -4.32 -0.59
CA ASP A 145 8.25 -5.54 -0.13
C ASP A 145 7.40 -6.30 0.90
N LYS A 146 6.65 -5.57 1.73
CA LYS A 146 5.79 -6.13 2.78
C LYS A 146 4.42 -5.49 2.82
N VAL A 147 3.42 -6.33 3.08
CA VAL A 147 2.01 -5.96 3.20
C VAL A 147 1.46 -6.44 4.53
N LEU A 148 0.75 -5.56 5.22
CA LEU A 148 0.03 -5.88 6.45
C LEU A 148 -1.47 -5.84 6.18
N ILE A 149 -2.18 -6.95 6.46
CA ILE A 149 -3.63 -7.04 6.40
C ILE A 149 -4.16 -7.08 7.82
N VAL A 150 -5.00 -6.11 8.16
CA VAL A 150 -5.70 -6.02 9.45
C VAL A 150 -7.18 -6.26 9.22
N CYS A 151 -7.73 -7.30 9.82
CA CYS A 151 -9.12 -7.70 9.62
C CYS A 151 -9.76 -8.14 10.95
N PRO A 152 -11.09 -8.36 11.00
CA PRO A 152 -11.71 -9.07 12.10
C PRO A 152 -11.04 -10.44 12.34
N LEU A 153 -10.87 -10.83 13.61
CA LEU A 153 -10.20 -12.08 13.97
C LEU A 153 -10.80 -13.30 13.26
N THR A 154 -12.12 -13.31 13.09
CA THR A 154 -12.87 -14.38 12.39
C THR A 154 -12.52 -14.50 10.91
N LEU A 155 -11.96 -13.47 10.30
CA LEU A 155 -11.59 -13.45 8.88
C LEU A 155 -10.13 -13.79 8.61
N VAL A 156 -9.27 -13.86 9.63
CA VAL A 156 -7.82 -14.12 9.47
C VAL A 156 -7.57 -15.44 8.72
N VAL A 157 -8.21 -16.52 9.14
CA VAL A 157 -8.08 -17.84 8.49
C VAL A 157 -8.65 -17.82 7.07
N ASN A 158 -9.76 -17.10 6.87
CA ASN A 158 -10.37 -16.96 5.55
C ASN A 158 -9.43 -16.26 4.56
N TRP A 159 -8.80 -15.14 4.97
CA TRP A 159 -7.81 -14.45 4.15
C TRP A 159 -6.65 -15.37 3.74
N LYS A 160 -6.08 -16.13 4.68
CA LYS A 160 -5.02 -17.12 4.40
C LYS A 160 -5.45 -18.16 3.38
N ARG A 161 -6.69 -18.67 3.51
CA ARG A 161 -7.28 -19.65 2.58
C ARG A 161 -7.47 -19.06 1.18
N GLU A 162 -7.95 -17.81 1.08
CA GLU A 162 -8.12 -17.11 -0.19
C GLU A 162 -6.78 -16.88 -0.90
N PHE A 163 -5.73 -16.46 -0.19
CA PHE A 163 -4.38 -16.39 -0.78
C PHE A 163 -3.92 -17.70 -1.36
N ARG A 164 -4.10 -18.79 -0.63
CA ARG A 164 -3.73 -20.14 -1.11
C ARG A 164 -4.54 -20.57 -2.32
N LYS A 165 -5.82 -20.23 -2.35
CA LYS A 165 -6.73 -20.56 -3.45
C LYS A 165 -6.33 -19.86 -4.74
N TRP A 166 -6.02 -18.57 -4.67
CA TRP A 166 -5.84 -17.73 -5.85
C TRP A 166 -4.38 -17.64 -6.33
N LEU A 167 -3.39 -17.72 -5.44
CA LEU A 167 -1.98 -17.60 -5.80
C LEU A 167 -1.18 -18.91 -5.64
N GLY A 168 -1.82 -19.99 -5.20
CA GLY A 168 -1.11 -21.24 -4.92
C GLY A 168 -0.23 -21.16 -3.65
N ARG A 169 0.63 -22.17 -3.46
CA ARG A 169 1.42 -22.28 -2.22
C ARG A 169 2.74 -21.51 -2.22
N ASN A 170 3.31 -21.21 -3.38
CA ASN A 170 4.72 -20.82 -3.48
C ASN A 170 4.97 -19.43 -4.09
N SER A 171 3.93 -18.66 -4.41
CA SER A 171 4.12 -17.37 -5.12
C SER A 171 4.42 -16.21 -4.18
N ILE A 172 3.79 -16.17 -3.01
CA ILE A 172 3.95 -15.12 -2.00
C ILE A 172 3.92 -15.76 -0.61
N GLY A 173 4.89 -15.44 0.24
CA GLY A 173 4.94 -15.91 1.62
C GLY A 173 3.90 -15.20 2.50
N VAL A 174 2.90 -15.95 2.98
CA VAL A 174 1.79 -15.44 3.79
C VAL A 174 1.80 -16.04 5.19
N LEU A 175 1.83 -15.19 6.21
CA LEU A 175 1.62 -15.56 7.60
C LEU A 175 0.26 -15.06 8.08
N ALA A 176 -0.43 -15.88 8.86
CA ALA A 176 -1.68 -15.52 9.52
C ALA A 176 -1.58 -15.77 11.02
N VAL A 177 -1.92 -14.77 11.80
CA VAL A 177 -1.86 -14.84 13.28
C VAL A 177 -3.17 -15.36 13.82
N GLU A 178 -3.16 -16.62 14.23
CA GLU A 178 -4.35 -17.31 14.74
C GLU A 178 -4.40 -17.37 16.29
N GLY A 179 -3.30 -17.12 16.98
CA GLY A 179 -3.21 -17.21 18.44
C GLY A 179 -2.44 -16.05 19.06
N ASP A 180 -1.42 -16.35 19.85
CA ASP A 180 -0.54 -15.34 20.46
C ASP A 180 0.22 -14.51 19.41
N GLY A 181 0.59 -15.13 18.29
CA GLY A 181 1.14 -14.48 17.12
C GLY A 181 2.53 -13.87 17.30
N ARG A 182 3.23 -14.19 18.38
CA ARG A 182 4.59 -13.66 18.61
C ARG A 182 5.57 -14.18 17.59
N ILE A 183 5.47 -15.48 17.26
CA ILE A 183 6.36 -16.16 16.33
C ILE A 183 6.11 -15.64 14.91
N GLU A 184 4.86 -15.55 14.47
CA GLU A 184 4.49 -15.10 13.14
C GLU A 184 4.89 -13.63 12.92
N VAL A 185 4.70 -12.77 13.93
CA VAL A 185 5.12 -11.37 13.87
C VAL A 185 6.64 -11.26 13.76
N GLU A 186 7.38 -12.04 14.55
CA GLU A 186 8.84 -12.04 14.52
C GLU A 186 9.41 -12.58 13.19
N GLN A 187 8.82 -13.65 12.67
CA GLN A 187 9.17 -14.19 11.36
C GLN A 187 8.88 -13.17 10.25
N PHE A 188 7.75 -12.49 10.30
CA PHE A 188 7.42 -11.45 9.32
C PHE A 188 8.38 -10.27 9.40
N VAL A 189 8.72 -9.80 10.59
CA VAL A 189 9.60 -8.64 10.79
C VAL A 189 11.00 -8.91 10.25
N ASN A 190 11.56 -10.09 10.51
CA ASN A 190 12.98 -10.40 10.27
C ASN A 190 13.25 -11.16 8.97
N SER A 191 12.23 -11.75 8.33
CA SER A 191 12.41 -12.58 7.13
C SER A 191 11.93 -11.88 5.87
N ARG A 192 12.67 -12.05 4.77
CA ARG A 192 12.22 -11.64 3.43
C ARG A 192 11.31 -12.69 2.77
N GLN A 193 11.25 -13.90 3.32
CA GLN A 193 10.40 -14.98 2.80
C GLN A 193 8.91 -14.69 2.97
N TYR A 194 8.55 -13.98 4.03
CA TYR A 194 7.16 -13.65 4.33
C TYR A 194 6.87 -12.20 3.97
N GLN A 195 6.12 -12.01 2.88
CA GLN A 195 5.77 -10.69 2.37
C GLN A 195 4.41 -10.21 2.88
N VAL A 196 3.51 -11.11 3.29
CA VAL A 196 2.17 -10.74 3.78
C VAL A 196 1.96 -11.26 5.20
N LEU A 197 1.54 -10.37 6.09
CA LEU A 197 1.08 -10.72 7.43
C LEU A 197 -0.40 -10.37 7.59
N ILE A 198 -1.21 -11.34 8.06
CA ILE A 198 -2.63 -11.17 8.32
C ILE A 198 -2.86 -11.28 9.82
N LEU A 199 -3.50 -10.27 10.43
CA LEU A 199 -3.78 -10.28 11.86
C LEU A 199 -5.05 -9.51 12.23
N GLY A 200 -5.54 -9.76 13.45
CA GLY A 200 -6.69 -9.05 14.00
C GLY A 200 -6.34 -7.65 14.53
N TYR A 201 -7.34 -6.76 14.61
CA TYR A 201 -7.18 -5.39 15.13
C TYR A 201 -6.62 -5.33 16.55
N GLU A 202 -6.98 -6.28 17.42
CA GLU A 202 -6.43 -6.35 18.79
C GLU A 202 -4.94 -6.71 18.78
N ARG A 203 -4.58 -7.66 17.90
CA ARG A 203 -3.18 -8.09 17.75
C ARG A 203 -2.30 -6.98 17.18
N LEU A 204 -2.83 -6.15 16.27
CA LEU A 204 -2.12 -4.96 15.79
C LEU A 204 -1.67 -4.08 16.97
N ARG A 205 -2.59 -3.81 17.92
CA ARG A 205 -2.28 -2.93 19.07
C ARG A 205 -1.13 -3.44 19.93
N SER A 206 -1.05 -4.76 20.14
CA SER A 206 0.01 -5.37 20.93
C SER A 206 1.34 -5.56 20.19
N SER A 207 1.32 -5.52 18.84
CA SER A 207 2.47 -5.85 18.00
C SER A 207 3.06 -4.68 17.21
N VAL A 208 2.39 -3.52 17.20
CA VAL A 208 2.74 -2.39 16.33
C VAL A 208 4.18 -1.92 16.49
N GLN A 209 4.72 -1.90 17.71
CA GLN A 209 6.10 -1.49 17.98
C GLN A 209 7.13 -2.46 17.37
N ARG A 210 6.79 -3.74 17.25
CA ARG A 210 7.62 -4.71 16.53
C ARG A 210 7.46 -4.57 15.04
N LEU A 211 6.23 -4.44 14.55
CA LEU A 211 5.91 -4.28 13.14
C LEU A 211 6.55 -3.03 12.52
N SER A 212 6.69 -1.94 13.28
CA SER A 212 7.36 -0.72 12.81
C SER A 212 8.86 -0.91 12.55
N ARG A 213 9.46 -1.98 13.05
CA ARG A 213 10.87 -2.34 12.85
C ARG A 213 11.11 -3.36 11.74
N ALA A 214 10.07 -3.67 10.95
CA ALA A 214 10.16 -4.66 9.87
C ALA A 214 11.22 -4.27 8.83
N ILE A 215 12.03 -5.25 8.41
CA ILE A 215 13.04 -5.10 7.38
C ILE A 215 12.83 -6.17 6.31
N PRO A 216 12.46 -5.77 5.09
CA PRO A 216 12.09 -4.40 4.62
C PRO A 216 10.89 -3.82 5.35
N ALA A 217 10.70 -2.50 5.26
CA ALA A 217 9.57 -1.82 5.89
C ALA A 217 8.22 -2.23 5.25
N ILE A 218 7.14 -2.13 6.03
CA ILE A 218 5.78 -2.37 5.54
C ILE A 218 5.40 -1.27 4.56
N GLY A 219 5.26 -1.62 3.28
CA GLY A 219 4.98 -0.69 2.19
C GLY A 219 3.48 -0.47 1.91
N LEU A 220 2.61 -1.38 2.38
CA LEU A 220 1.16 -1.31 2.19
C LEU A 220 0.44 -1.85 3.43
N VAL A 221 -0.59 -1.15 3.86
CA VAL A 221 -1.52 -1.59 4.92
C VAL A 221 -2.93 -1.70 4.35
N ILE A 222 -3.61 -2.81 4.64
CA ILE A 222 -4.98 -3.06 4.23
C ILE A 222 -5.82 -3.28 5.48
N CYS A 223 -6.91 -2.54 5.60
CA CYS A 223 -7.88 -2.68 6.70
C CYS A 223 -9.19 -3.20 6.15
N ASP A 224 -9.51 -4.44 6.50
CA ASP A 224 -10.80 -5.04 6.15
C ASP A 224 -11.86 -4.71 7.22
N GLU A 225 -13.11 -4.51 6.78
CA GLU A 225 -14.21 -4.01 7.61
C GLU A 225 -13.84 -2.68 8.29
N GLY A 226 -13.40 -1.72 7.47
CA GLY A 226 -12.85 -0.43 7.90
C GLY A 226 -13.78 0.46 8.73
N HIS A 227 -15.10 0.18 8.73
CA HIS A 227 -16.06 0.82 9.64
C HIS A 227 -15.71 0.63 11.14
N ARG A 228 -14.81 -0.30 11.47
CA ARG A 228 -14.23 -0.45 12.83
C ARG A 228 -13.28 0.68 13.23
N LEU A 229 -12.80 1.48 12.28
CA LEU A 229 -11.96 2.66 12.54
C LEU A 229 -12.83 3.89 12.82
N LYS A 230 -13.69 3.82 13.86
CA LYS A 230 -14.74 4.79 14.15
C LYS A 230 -14.28 6.19 14.58
N SER A 231 -13.02 6.36 14.96
CA SER A 231 -12.47 7.65 15.41
C SER A 231 -10.94 7.66 15.28
N ARG A 232 -10.40 8.83 14.93
CA ARG A 232 -8.95 9.07 14.86
C ARG A 232 -8.24 8.88 16.21
N ASP A 233 -8.93 9.15 17.30
CA ASP A 233 -8.39 9.10 18.65
C ASP A 233 -8.37 7.70 19.28
N THR A 234 -8.83 6.68 18.57
CA THR A 234 -8.77 5.31 19.09
C THR A 234 -7.33 4.79 19.15
N LYS A 235 -7.07 3.93 20.14
CA LYS A 235 -5.77 3.24 20.27
C LYS A 235 -5.39 2.51 18.97
N THR A 236 -6.37 2.01 18.22
CA THR A 236 -6.16 1.28 16.96
C THR A 236 -5.69 2.21 15.84
N THR A 237 -6.32 3.38 15.69
CA THR A 237 -5.94 4.34 14.64
C THR A 237 -4.53 4.87 14.85
N ARG A 238 -4.16 5.18 16.11
CA ARG A 238 -2.80 5.62 16.45
C ARG A 238 -1.72 4.57 16.14
N CYS A 239 -2.05 3.27 16.12
CA CYS A 239 -1.10 2.24 15.71
C CYS A 239 -0.64 2.41 14.26
N PHE A 240 -1.50 2.88 13.38
CA PHE A 240 -1.14 3.08 11.97
C PHE A 240 -0.20 4.27 11.75
N ASP A 241 -0.22 5.25 12.65
CA ASP A 241 0.72 6.37 12.60
C ASP A 241 2.15 5.92 12.98
N ILE A 242 2.26 4.93 13.87
CA ILE A 242 3.55 4.32 14.25
C ILE A 242 4.17 3.56 13.07
N LEU A 243 3.36 2.95 12.20
CA LEU A 243 3.84 2.19 11.02
C LEU A 243 4.40 3.09 9.92
N GLN A 244 4.11 4.40 9.93
CA GLN A 244 4.55 5.40 8.94
C GLN A 244 4.24 5.04 7.48
N THR A 245 3.36 4.08 7.24
CA THR A 245 2.97 3.63 5.90
C THR A 245 1.89 4.57 5.36
N ARG A 246 2.16 5.19 4.21
CA ARG A 246 1.20 6.11 3.54
C ARG A 246 0.20 5.36 2.66
N ARG A 247 0.58 4.23 2.07
CA ARG A 247 -0.31 3.39 1.26
C ARG A 247 -1.23 2.60 2.16
N ARG A 248 -2.47 3.06 2.28
CA ARG A 248 -3.48 2.44 3.15
C ARG A 248 -4.73 2.14 2.33
N ILE A 249 -5.13 0.89 2.26
CA ILE A 249 -6.38 0.47 1.62
C ILE A 249 -7.40 0.12 2.69
N LEU A 250 -8.58 0.67 2.56
CA LEU A 250 -9.70 0.40 3.44
C LEU A 250 -10.79 -0.33 2.66
N LEU A 251 -11.12 -1.53 3.08
CA LEU A 251 -12.21 -2.33 2.51
C LEU A 251 -13.43 -2.20 3.42
N THR A 252 -14.58 -1.92 2.85
CA THR A 252 -15.85 -1.87 3.58
C THR A 252 -16.98 -2.43 2.70
N GLY A 253 -17.89 -3.16 3.32
CA GLY A 253 -19.10 -3.66 2.66
C GLY A 253 -20.33 -2.84 2.99
N THR A 254 -20.23 -1.95 3.96
CA THR A 254 -21.30 -1.00 4.26
C THR A 254 -21.01 0.29 3.49
N PRO A 255 -21.85 0.65 2.52
CA PRO A 255 -21.77 1.96 1.91
C PRO A 255 -21.90 2.99 3.04
N ILE A 256 -21.28 4.15 2.83
CA ILE A 256 -21.27 5.27 3.77
C ILE A 256 -22.74 5.69 4.01
N GLN A 257 -23.42 4.95 4.89
CA GLN A 257 -24.81 5.18 5.20
C GLN A 257 -24.88 6.19 6.34
N ASN A 258 -25.26 7.42 6.01
CA ASN A 258 -25.76 8.48 6.89
C ASN A 258 -24.80 9.05 7.97
N ASP A 259 -23.62 8.53 8.21
CA ASP A 259 -22.67 9.10 9.16
C ASP A 259 -21.47 9.74 8.46
N LEU A 260 -21.58 11.05 8.23
CA LEU A 260 -20.52 11.85 7.61
C LEU A 260 -19.26 11.92 8.49
N ARG A 261 -19.37 11.66 9.78
CA ARG A 261 -18.21 11.58 10.67
C ARG A 261 -17.44 10.28 10.47
N GLU A 262 -18.13 9.14 10.29
CA GLU A 262 -17.47 7.89 9.93
C GLU A 262 -16.78 8.02 8.55
N PHE A 263 -17.44 8.65 7.60
CA PHE A 263 -16.85 8.96 6.30
C PHE A 263 -15.57 9.80 6.44
N TYR A 264 -15.62 10.92 7.17
CA TYR A 264 -14.44 11.74 7.44
C TYR A 264 -13.30 10.90 8.03
N THR A 265 -13.59 10.04 8.99
CA THR A 265 -12.58 9.21 9.65
C THR A 265 -11.95 8.21 8.66
N MET A 266 -12.74 7.60 7.78
CA MET A 266 -12.25 6.67 6.76
C MET A 266 -11.36 7.39 5.73
N VAL A 267 -11.77 8.58 5.28
CA VAL A 267 -10.98 9.38 4.34
C VAL A 267 -9.69 9.87 5.00
N ASP A 268 -9.76 10.41 6.22
CA ASP A 268 -8.57 10.87 6.93
C ASP A 268 -7.60 9.71 7.26
N PHE A 269 -8.11 8.48 7.41
CA PHE A 269 -7.27 7.30 7.55
C PHE A 269 -6.47 6.97 6.28
N VAL A 270 -7.11 6.99 5.11
CA VAL A 270 -6.45 6.66 3.83
C VAL A 270 -5.69 7.84 3.24
N TYR A 271 -6.18 9.04 3.45
CA TYR A 271 -5.58 10.30 2.98
C TYR A 271 -5.59 11.36 4.08
N PRO A 272 -4.63 11.31 5.02
CA PRO A 272 -4.58 12.25 6.14
C PRO A 272 -4.51 13.71 5.67
N GLY A 273 -5.40 14.54 6.19
CA GLY A 273 -5.43 15.98 5.92
C GLY A 273 -6.16 16.41 4.64
N LEU A 274 -6.75 15.50 3.85
CA LEU A 274 -7.52 15.85 2.64
C LEU A 274 -8.66 16.83 2.95
N PHE A 275 -9.38 16.63 4.02
CA PHE A 275 -10.50 17.48 4.46
C PHE A 275 -10.14 18.42 5.61
N ASP A 276 -8.84 18.62 5.89
CA ASP A 276 -8.38 19.41 7.03
C ASP A 276 -8.88 18.81 8.38
N GLN A 277 -9.05 19.62 9.41
CA GLN A 277 -9.56 19.17 10.72
C GLN A 277 -11.06 18.87 10.65
N TYR A 278 -11.53 17.94 11.48
CA TYR A 278 -12.95 17.57 11.52
C TYR A 278 -13.89 18.77 11.78
N SER A 279 -13.48 19.75 12.56
CA SER A 279 -14.24 20.98 12.79
C SER A 279 -14.49 21.78 11.50
N VAL A 280 -13.52 21.79 10.60
CA VAL A 280 -13.63 22.43 9.27
C VAL A 280 -14.55 21.60 8.37
N PHE A 281 -14.33 20.28 8.30
CA PHE A 281 -15.17 19.36 7.55
C PHE A 281 -16.64 19.45 8.00
N LYS A 282 -16.89 19.45 9.30
CA LYS A 282 -18.23 19.59 9.86
C LYS A 282 -18.92 20.86 9.40
N ARG A 283 -18.26 22.00 9.53
CA ARG A 283 -18.80 23.30 9.12
C ARG A 283 -19.04 23.40 7.62
N VAL A 284 -18.12 22.86 6.81
CA VAL A 284 -18.14 23.03 5.34
C VAL A 284 -19.03 22.00 4.65
N PHE A 285 -19.08 20.77 5.16
CA PHE A 285 -19.78 19.65 4.50
C PHE A 285 -20.90 19.08 5.35
N GLU A 286 -20.62 18.62 6.58
CA GLU A 286 -21.61 17.89 7.38
C GLU A 286 -22.83 18.76 7.74
N ASP A 287 -22.64 19.91 8.34
CA ASP A 287 -23.75 20.78 8.75
C ASP A 287 -24.64 21.23 7.56
N PRO A 288 -24.09 21.67 6.40
CA PRO A 288 -24.90 21.99 5.23
C PRO A 288 -25.67 20.79 4.66
N ILE A 289 -25.03 19.61 4.61
CA ILE A 289 -25.68 18.38 4.11
C ILE A 289 -26.81 17.97 5.07
N MET A 290 -26.56 17.97 6.38
CA MET A 290 -27.58 17.61 7.37
C MET A 290 -28.76 18.60 7.39
N ARG A 291 -28.49 19.90 7.28
CA ARG A 291 -29.55 20.91 7.15
C ARG A 291 -30.41 20.71 5.90
N SER A 292 -29.82 20.31 4.77
CA SER A 292 -30.57 20.06 3.53
C SER A 292 -31.50 18.85 3.59
N ARG A 293 -31.29 17.95 4.56
CA ARG A 293 -32.13 16.76 4.79
C ARG A 293 -33.32 17.02 5.75
N ALA A 294 -33.39 18.21 6.36
CA ALA A 294 -34.49 18.55 7.25
C ALA A 294 -35.81 18.75 6.45
N GLN A 295 -36.95 18.33 7.03
CA GLN A 295 -38.26 18.33 6.35
C GLN A 295 -38.74 19.72 5.87
N HIS A 296 -38.22 20.81 6.46
CA HIS A 296 -38.59 22.20 6.13
C HIS A 296 -37.35 23.06 5.82
N CYS A 297 -36.42 22.55 5.03
CA CYS A 297 -35.24 23.32 4.66
C CYS A 297 -35.59 24.38 3.60
N SER A 298 -34.90 25.54 3.64
CA SER A 298 -35.02 26.56 2.60
C SER A 298 -34.43 26.05 1.25
N SER A 299 -34.91 26.59 0.13
CA SER A 299 -34.38 26.25 -1.21
C SER A 299 -32.86 26.45 -1.29
N GLN A 300 -32.35 27.51 -0.67
CA GLN A 300 -30.91 27.78 -0.61
C GLN A 300 -30.14 26.69 0.18
N ALA A 301 -30.69 26.25 1.33
CA ALA A 301 -30.09 25.21 2.12
C ALA A 301 -30.08 23.85 1.37
N LEU A 302 -31.14 23.56 0.65
CA LEU A 302 -31.26 22.35 -0.18
C LEU A 302 -30.20 22.34 -1.29
N GLU A 303 -30.08 23.46 -2.02
CA GLU A 303 -29.10 23.59 -3.11
C GLU A 303 -27.65 23.48 -2.58
N LEU A 304 -27.31 24.20 -1.51
CA LEU A 304 -26.01 24.14 -0.88
C LEU A 304 -25.69 22.71 -0.41
N GLY A 305 -26.61 22.04 0.25
CA GLY A 305 -26.42 20.68 0.72
C GLY A 305 -26.21 19.68 -0.43
N LYS A 306 -26.99 19.79 -1.52
CA LYS A 306 -26.79 18.98 -2.74
C LYS A 306 -25.41 19.23 -3.35
N LYS A 307 -24.97 20.48 -3.47
CA LYS A 307 -23.65 20.84 -3.99
C LYS A 307 -22.51 20.26 -3.12
N ARG A 308 -22.65 20.34 -1.80
CA ARG A 308 -21.66 19.79 -0.85
C ARG A 308 -21.66 18.26 -0.87
N ASN A 309 -22.83 17.63 -0.94
CA ASN A 309 -22.92 16.16 -1.04
C ASN A 309 -22.27 15.66 -2.34
N LYS A 310 -22.49 16.33 -3.47
CA LYS A 310 -21.82 15.99 -4.74
C LYS A 310 -20.29 16.12 -4.65
N ALA A 311 -19.79 17.12 -3.94
CA ALA A 311 -18.33 17.31 -3.75
C ALA A 311 -17.68 16.29 -2.82
N VAL A 312 -18.45 15.60 -1.99
CA VAL A 312 -17.96 14.54 -1.07
C VAL A 312 -18.04 13.16 -1.73
N CYS A 313 -18.98 12.97 -2.67
CA CYS A 313 -19.23 11.69 -3.37
C CYS A 313 -18.44 11.52 -4.69
N ILE A 314 -17.32 12.24 -4.84
CA ILE A 314 -16.46 12.13 -6.05
C ILE A 314 -15.52 10.93 -5.93
#